data_42dc3046ef94643353902f24264a55fe
#
_entry.id   42dc3046ef94643353902f24264a55fe
#
_cell.length_a   1.000
_cell.length_b   1.000
_cell.length_c   1.000
_cell.angle_alpha   90.00
_cell.angle_beta   90.00
_cell.angle_gamma   90.00
#
_symmetry.space_group_name_H-M   'P 1'
#
loop_
_entity.id
_entity.type
_entity.pdbx_description
1 polymer ?
#
loop_
_entity_poly.entity_id
_entity_poly.type
_entity_poly.pdbx_seq_one_letter_code
_entity_poly.pdbx_strand_id
1 'polypeptide(L)'
;DINIPEKGRKDELREKLGMKEEKIVLAVGQFIPRKGFDILLKAVSNLPEEVGVYFVGGEPTEEYLLLQNENQLNNVHFVGYKSKNILNEYYYASDIFVLPTREDIWGLVIEEAMAHGLPIISTSRCAAALELVKNDVNGYVVPVEDVDAISEKIIEVLTNSEKQKAFGKNSLNIMRNYTIEAMVQKHLEILWNM
;
A
#
# COMPACT_ATOMS: atom_id res chain seq x y z
N ASP A 1 -8.60 13.13 9.86
CA ASP A 1 -8.27 14.28 8.99
C ASP A 1 -7.36 13.80 7.88
N ILE A 2 -7.81 13.97 6.63
CA ILE A 2 -7.02 13.65 5.43
C ILE A 2 -6.06 14.83 5.24
N ASN A 3 -4.82 14.70 5.73
CA ASN A 3 -3.79 15.72 5.57
C ASN A 3 -2.81 15.27 4.48
N ILE A 4 -2.76 16.04 3.39
CA ILE A 4 -1.68 15.91 2.40
C ILE A 4 -0.43 16.54 3.04
N PRO A 5 0.71 15.82 3.14
CA PRO A 5 1.93 16.38 3.69
C PRO A 5 2.39 17.59 2.88
N GLU A 6 2.88 18.62 3.58
CA GLU A 6 3.56 19.75 2.94
C GLU A 6 4.78 19.29 2.14
N LYS A 7 5.13 20.04 1.09
CA LYS A 7 6.30 19.76 0.25
C LYS A 7 7.57 19.77 1.13
N GLY A 8 8.33 18.69 1.09
CA GLY A 8 9.54 18.50 1.93
C GLY A 8 9.34 17.56 3.13
N ARG A 9 8.13 17.41 3.65
CA ARG A 9 7.84 16.53 4.80
C ARG A 9 8.09 15.04 4.50
N LYS A 10 7.96 14.64 3.24
CA LYS A 10 8.21 13.26 2.82
C LYS A 10 9.67 12.88 2.96
N ASP A 11 10.59 13.77 2.55
CA ASP A 11 12.03 13.53 2.64
C ASP A 11 12.51 13.53 4.09
N GLU A 12 12.00 14.45 4.93
CA GLU A 12 12.25 14.46 6.38
C GLU A 12 11.79 13.15 7.06
N LEU A 13 10.62 12.64 6.67
CA LEU A 13 10.12 11.37 7.21
C LEU A 13 10.97 10.18 6.76
N ARG A 14 11.42 10.15 5.50
CA ARG A 14 12.34 9.12 5.01
C ARG A 14 13.65 9.11 5.78
N GLU A 15 14.26 10.28 6.00
CA GLU A 15 15.47 10.41 6.80
C GLU A 15 15.23 9.91 8.24
N LYS A 16 14.16 10.36 8.89
CA LYS A 16 13.77 9.92 10.24
C LYS A 16 13.55 8.42 10.34
N LEU A 17 12.94 7.80 9.34
CA LEU A 17 12.62 6.36 9.29
C LEU A 17 13.79 5.51 8.77
N GLY A 18 14.88 6.14 8.34
CA GLY A 18 16.06 5.45 7.79
C GLY A 18 15.83 4.84 6.41
N MET A 19 14.85 5.36 5.66
CA MET A 19 14.58 4.93 4.28
C MET A 19 15.61 5.54 3.33
N LYS A 20 16.34 4.72 2.59
CA LYS A 20 17.47 5.14 1.75
C LYS A 20 17.17 5.12 0.26
N GLU A 21 16.21 4.30 -0.14
CA GLU A 21 15.87 4.09 -1.53
C GLU A 21 15.08 5.29 -2.09
N GLU A 22 15.24 5.55 -3.36
CA GLU A 22 14.59 6.68 -4.03
C GLU A 22 13.07 6.51 -4.13
N LYS A 23 12.62 5.26 -4.34
CA LYS A 23 11.22 4.89 -4.45
C LYS A 23 10.85 3.90 -3.36
N ILE A 24 9.71 4.09 -2.71
CA ILE A 24 9.28 3.30 -1.57
C ILE A 24 7.95 2.61 -1.85
N VAL A 25 7.98 1.29 -1.83
CA VAL A 25 6.80 0.41 -1.80
C VAL A 25 6.49 0.06 -0.35
N LEU A 26 5.26 0.24 0.08
CA LEU A 26 4.80 -0.12 1.42
C LEU A 26 3.83 -1.30 1.36
N ALA A 27 4.02 -2.27 2.23
CA ALA A 27 3.08 -3.33 2.54
C ALA A 27 2.83 -3.38 4.04
N VAL A 28 1.57 -3.48 4.47
CA VAL A 28 1.21 -3.46 5.90
C VAL A 28 0.38 -4.69 6.25
N GLY A 29 0.78 -5.40 7.30
CA GLY A 29 0.06 -6.57 7.81
C GLY A 29 0.93 -7.55 8.56
N GLN A 30 0.36 -8.70 8.87
CA GLN A 30 1.05 -9.82 9.51
C GLN A 30 1.67 -10.76 8.46
N PHE A 31 2.78 -11.41 8.79
CA PHE A 31 3.41 -12.43 7.97
C PHE A 31 2.67 -13.77 8.09
N ILE A 32 1.51 -13.83 7.47
CA ILE A 32 0.67 -15.04 7.37
C ILE A 32 0.40 -15.35 5.89
N PRO A 33 0.24 -16.64 5.51
CA PRO A 33 0.09 -17.03 4.10
C PRO A 33 -1.01 -16.27 3.36
N ARG A 34 -2.10 -15.95 4.05
CA ARG A 34 -3.24 -15.20 3.49
C ARG A 34 -2.86 -13.82 2.97
N LYS A 35 -1.87 -13.14 3.57
CA LYS A 35 -1.44 -11.79 3.16
C LYS A 35 -0.56 -11.78 1.90
N GLY A 36 -0.01 -12.93 1.48
CA GLY A 36 0.70 -13.06 0.22
C GLY A 36 2.03 -12.30 0.13
N PHE A 37 2.65 -11.97 1.26
CA PHE A 37 3.91 -11.22 1.26
C PHE A 37 5.06 -11.96 0.57
N ASP A 38 5.00 -13.30 0.52
CA ASP A 38 5.90 -14.14 -0.28
C ASP A 38 5.78 -13.86 -1.79
N ILE A 39 4.58 -13.51 -2.27
CA ILE A 39 4.35 -13.12 -3.66
C ILE A 39 5.03 -11.78 -3.95
N LEU A 40 4.88 -10.81 -3.04
CA LEU A 40 5.56 -9.52 -3.18
C LEU A 40 7.08 -9.66 -3.12
N LEU A 41 7.62 -10.50 -2.23
CA LEU A 41 9.05 -10.78 -2.17
C LEU A 41 9.59 -11.34 -3.49
N LYS A 42 8.84 -12.25 -4.14
CA LYS A 42 9.20 -12.74 -5.48
C LYS A 42 9.14 -11.62 -6.53
N ALA A 43 8.14 -10.74 -6.45
CA ALA A 43 8.01 -9.62 -7.36
C ALA A 43 9.15 -8.59 -7.21
N VAL A 44 9.73 -8.45 -6.02
CA VAL A 44 10.87 -7.55 -5.75
C VAL A 44 12.08 -7.88 -6.61
N SER A 45 12.32 -9.16 -6.91
CA SER A 45 13.44 -9.59 -7.76
C SER A 45 13.40 -8.97 -9.17
N ASN A 46 12.24 -8.50 -9.61
CA ASN A 46 12.02 -7.86 -10.89
C ASN A 46 12.07 -6.32 -10.80
N LEU A 47 12.26 -5.76 -9.60
CA LEU A 47 12.28 -4.31 -9.39
C LEU A 47 13.72 -3.77 -9.45
N PRO A 48 13.91 -2.50 -9.91
CA PRO A 48 15.19 -1.82 -9.82
C PRO A 48 15.68 -1.67 -8.36
N GLU A 49 16.99 -1.65 -8.15
CA GLU A 49 17.59 -1.55 -6.80
C GLU A 49 17.25 -0.25 -6.06
N GLU A 50 16.91 0.82 -6.79
CA GLU A 50 16.45 2.08 -6.21
C GLU A 50 15.04 2.03 -5.62
N VAL A 51 14.33 0.90 -5.77
CA VAL A 51 13.00 0.67 -5.20
C VAL A 51 13.14 -0.12 -3.90
N GLY A 52 12.92 0.53 -2.76
CA GLY A 52 12.85 -0.13 -1.45
C GLY A 52 11.45 -0.68 -1.15
N VAL A 53 11.38 -1.86 -0.56
CA VAL A 53 10.12 -2.48 -0.15
C VAL A 53 10.09 -2.65 1.37
N TYR A 54 9.15 -1.97 2.01
CA TYR A 54 9.00 -1.94 3.46
C TYR A 54 7.76 -2.69 3.90
N PHE A 55 7.96 -3.76 4.69
CA PHE A 55 6.90 -4.52 5.31
C PHE A 55 6.74 -4.07 6.76
N VAL A 56 5.57 -3.52 7.11
CA VAL A 56 5.28 -3.02 8.46
C VAL A 56 4.13 -3.82 9.07
N GLY A 57 4.31 -4.29 10.31
CA GLY A 57 3.23 -4.91 11.07
C GLY A 57 3.66 -6.10 11.90
N GLY A 58 3.91 -7.26 11.32
CA GLY A 58 4.38 -8.45 12.03
C GLY A 58 5.90 -8.64 11.95
N GLU A 59 6.38 -9.62 12.69
CA GLU A 59 7.74 -10.13 12.50
C GLU A 59 7.74 -11.18 11.38
N PRO A 60 8.75 -11.18 10.49
CA PRO A 60 8.87 -12.18 9.45
C PRO A 60 9.12 -13.56 10.04
N THR A 61 8.54 -14.59 9.46
CA THR A 61 8.90 -15.98 9.80
C THR A 61 10.22 -16.35 9.13
N GLU A 62 10.82 -17.48 9.56
CA GLU A 62 12.04 -17.98 8.98
C GLU A 62 11.95 -18.18 7.45
N GLU A 63 10.79 -18.59 6.96
CA GLU A 63 10.51 -18.74 5.52
C GLU A 63 10.70 -17.42 4.74
N TYR A 64 10.21 -16.30 5.27
CA TYR A 64 10.38 -14.99 4.62
C TYR A 64 11.81 -14.49 4.67
N LEU A 65 12.52 -14.75 5.76
CA LEU A 65 13.95 -14.43 5.87
C LEU A 65 14.80 -15.25 4.90
N LEU A 66 14.48 -16.54 4.73
CA LEU A 66 15.13 -17.40 3.74
C LEU A 66 14.88 -16.89 2.32
N LEU A 67 13.64 -16.56 1.96
CA LEU A 67 13.32 -16.00 0.65
C LEU A 67 14.08 -14.70 0.37
N GLN A 68 14.21 -13.82 1.35
CA GLN A 68 14.98 -12.59 1.23
C GLN A 68 16.46 -12.89 0.97
N ASN A 69 17.07 -13.79 1.75
CA ASN A 69 18.47 -14.12 1.65
C ASN A 69 18.81 -14.86 0.35
N GLU A 70 18.04 -15.88 -0.02
CA GLU A 70 18.25 -16.67 -1.25
C GLU A 70 18.17 -15.81 -2.51
N ASN A 71 17.30 -14.81 -2.52
CA ASN A 71 17.16 -13.90 -3.65
C ASN A 71 17.98 -12.61 -3.51
N GLN A 72 18.81 -12.49 -2.47
CA GLN A 72 19.70 -11.34 -2.22
C GLN A 72 18.97 -9.98 -2.24
N LEU A 73 17.74 -9.93 -1.67
CA LEU A 73 16.88 -8.74 -1.69
C LEU A 73 17.33 -7.71 -0.64
N ASN A 74 18.42 -6.98 -0.94
CA ASN A 74 19.01 -5.99 -0.03
C ASN A 74 18.15 -4.73 0.15
N ASN A 75 17.21 -4.50 -0.74
CA ASN A 75 16.24 -3.39 -0.75
C ASN A 75 14.90 -3.75 -0.09
N VAL A 76 14.83 -4.90 0.61
CA VAL A 76 13.66 -5.33 1.39
C VAL A 76 13.91 -5.12 2.87
N HIS A 77 12.95 -4.49 3.55
CA HIS A 77 13.04 -4.13 4.96
C HIS A 77 11.83 -4.65 5.74
N PHE A 78 12.09 -5.50 6.73
CA PHE A 78 11.10 -5.96 7.69
C PHE A 78 11.15 -5.07 8.94
N VAL A 79 10.09 -4.29 9.16
CA VAL A 79 10.10 -3.21 10.15
C VAL A 79 9.49 -3.62 11.49
N GLY A 80 8.73 -4.71 11.50
CA GLY A 80 7.98 -5.14 12.67
C GLY A 80 6.77 -4.27 13.00
N TYR A 81 6.14 -4.51 14.14
CA TYR A 81 4.95 -3.77 14.58
C TYR A 81 5.29 -2.31 14.91
N LYS A 82 4.42 -1.40 14.48
CA LYS A 82 4.49 0.04 14.80
C LYS A 82 3.16 0.53 15.38
N SER A 83 3.24 1.51 16.28
CA SER A 83 2.06 2.24 16.75
C SER A 83 1.42 2.99 15.57
N LYS A 84 0.12 3.29 15.70
CA LYS A 84 -0.65 3.99 14.65
C LYS A 84 0.03 5.30 14.18
N ASN A 85 0.59 6.08 15.10
CA ASN A 85 1.24 7.34 14.75
C ASN A 85 2.49 7.11 13.89
N ILE A 86 3.31 6.12 14.21
CA ILE A 86 4.51 5.77 13.45
C ILE A 86 4.12 5.10 12.13
N LEU A 87 3.10 4.25 12.12
CA LEU A 87 2.60 3.65 10.88
C LEU A 87 2.10 4.72 9.89
N ASN A 88 1.45 5.78 10.37
CA ASN A 88 1.06 6.92 9.52
C ASN A 88 2.29 7.58 8.86
N GLU A 89 3.43 7.67 9.57
CA GLU A 89 4.67 8.21 8.99
C GLU A 89 5.18 7.32 7.83
N TYR A 90 5.07 5.98 7.95
CA TYR A 90 5.38 5.06 6.85
C TYR A 90 4.47 5.26 5.64
N TYR A 91 3.16 5.42 5.85
CA TYR A 91 2.25 5.73 4.75
C TYR A 91 2.64 7.03 4.06
N TYR A 92 2.93 8.11 4.81
CA TYR A 92 3.34 9.39 4.23
C TYR A 92 4.70 9.34 3.51
N ALA A 93 5.64 8.55 4.00
CA ALA A 93 6.97 8.41 3.41
C ALA A 93 6.97 7.58 2.11
N SER A 94 5.93 6.79 1.86
CA SER A 94 5.87 5.85 0.76
C SER A 94 5.37 6.46 -0.55
N ASP A 95 5.62 5.75 -1.67
CA ASP A 95 5.22 6.17 -3.02
C ASP A 95 4.03 5.38 -3.55
N ILE A 96 3.89 4.13 -3.11
CA ILE A 96 2.84 3.23 -3.51
C ILE A 96 2.57 2.23 -2.39
N PHE A 97 1.34 1.77 -2.29
CA PHE A 97 0.94 0.72 -1.37
C PHE A 97 0.59 -0.56 -2.12
N VAL A 98 1.11 -1.70 -1.65
CA VAL A 98 0.88 -3.02 -2.25
C VAL A 98 0.32 -3.99 -1.21
N LEU A 99 -0.83 -4.59 -1.50
CA LEU A 99 -1.42 -5.68 -0.70
C LEU A 99 -1.64 -6.91 -1.58
N PRO A 100 -0.68 -7.84 -1.68
CA PRO A 100 -0.71 -8.98 -2.59
C PRO A 100 -1.53 -10.15 -2.02
N THR A 101 -2.58 -9.85 -1.28
CA THR A 101 -3.31 -10.82 -0.46
C THR A 101 -3.96 -11.94 -1.30
N ARG A 102 -3.93 -13.15 -0.78
CA ARG A 102 -4.67 -14.30 -1.31
C ARG A 102 -6.14 -14.23 -0.94
N GLU A 103 -6.43 -13.60 0.19
CA GLU A 103 -7.79 -13.34 0.65
C GLU A 103 -7.78 -12.26 1.73
N ASP A 104 -8.67 -11.29 1.60
CA ASP A 104 -8.97 -10.33 2.66
C ASP A 104 -10.47 -9.99 2.65
N ILE A 105 -11.14 -10.21 3.78
CA ILE A 105 -12.59 -9.99 3.91
C ILE A 105 -12.93 -8.53 3.61
N TRP A 106 -12.07 -7.61 4.05
CA TRP A 106 -12.18 -6.20 3.68
C TRP A 106 -10.82 -5.64 3.22
N GLY A 107 -9.86 -5.46 4.13
CA GLY A 107 -8.56 -4.88 3.84
C GLY A 107 -8.47 -3.41 4.26
N LEU A 108 -8.75 -3.10 5.54
CA LEU A 108 -8.70 -1.73 6.09
C LEU A 108 -7.41 -0.96 5.77
N VAL A 109 -6.29 -1.66 5.63
CA VAL A 109 -5.00 -1.07 5.26
C VAL A 109 -5.01 -0.41 3.86
N ILE A 110 -5.94 -0.81 2.97
CA ILE A 110 -6.15 -0.14 1.69
C ILE A 110 -6.76 1.25 1.91
N GLU A 111 -7.79 1.35 2.75
CA GLU A 111 -8.41 2.64 3.10
C GLU A 111 -7.39 3.56 3.78
N GLU A 112 -6.59 3.01 4.71
CA GLU A 112 -5.52 3.75 5.36
C GLU A 112 -4.51 4.29 4.34
N ALA A 113 -4.03 3.46 3.41
CA ALA A 113 -3.12 3.89 2.36
C ALA A 113 -3.74 4.96 1.43
N MET A 114 -5.00 4.75 1.02
CA MET A 114 -5.74 5.72 0.20
C MET A 114 -5.95 7.06 0.91
N ALA A 115 -6.22 7.04 2.23
CA ALA A 115 -6.36 8.24 3.05
C ALA A 115 -5.04 9.03 3.20
N HIS A 116 -3.90 8.39 2.93
CA HIS A 116 -2.58 9.01 2.85
C HIS A 116 -2.17 9.37 1.41
N GLY A 117 -3.08 9.23 0.45
CA GLY A 117 -2.85 9.63 -0.93
C GLY A 117 -1.93 8.68 -1.70
N LEU A 118 -1.88 7.41 -1.34
CA LEU A 118 -1.08 6.44 -2.08
C LEU A 118 -1.86 5.83 -3.25
N PRO A 119 -1.18 5.61 -4.40
CA PRO A 119 -1.63 4.64 -5.39
C PRO A 119 -1.70 3.24 -4.78
N ILE A 120 -2.65 2.41 -5.23
CA ILE A 120 -2.88 1.09 -4.67
C ILE A 120 -2.64 0.00 -5.72
N ILE A 121 -1.89 -1.04 -5.35
CA ILE A 121 -1.90 -2.32 -6.08
C ILE A 121 -2.39 -3.40 -5.11
N SER A 122 -3.43 -4.11 -5.49
CA SER A 122 -3.95 -5.23 -4.70
C SER A 122 -4.57 -6.28 -5.60
N THR A 123 -5.03 -7.37 -4.99
CA THR A 123 -5.56 -8.51 -5.75
C THR A 123 -7.08 -8.51 -5.84
N SER A 124 -7.60 -9.29 -6.78
CA SER A 124 -9.04 -9.53 -6.95
C SER A 124 -9.69 -10.31 -5.79
N ARG A 125 -8.94 -10.66 -4.74
CA ARG A 125 -9.42 -11.37 -3.53
C ARG A 125 -9.42 -10.48 -2.28
N CYS A 126 -9.37 -9.18 -2.47
CA CYS A 126 -9.54 -8.18 -1.41
C CYS A 126 -10.80 -7.35 -1.66
N ALA A 127 -11.77 -7.40 -0.73
CA ALA A 127 -13.05 -6.72 -0.93
C ALA A 127 -12.88 -5.20 -1.07
N ALA A 128 -12.06 -4.55 -0.24
CA ALA A 128 -11.79 -3.11 -0.37
C ALA A 128 -11.10 -2.77 -1.71
N ALA A 129 -10.24 -3.65 -2.25
CA ALA A 129 -9.64 -3.42 -3.54
C ALA A 129 -10.69 -3.44 -4.67
N LEU A 130 -11.60 -4.39 -4.66
CA LEU A 130 -12.69 -4.48 -5.65
C LEU A 130 -13.64 -3.28 -5.59
N GLU A 131 -13.89 -2.75 -4.40
CA GLU A 131 -14.79 -1.61 -4.19
C GLU A 131 -14.13 -0.27 -4.50
N LEU A 132 -12.91 -0.06 -4.00
CA LEU A 132 -12.28 1.26 -3.92
C LEU A 132 -11.19 1.50 -4.97
N VAL A 133 -10.55 0.44 -5.49
CA VAL A 133 -9.49 0.57 -6.48
C VAL A 133 -10.06 0.48 -7.88
N LYS A 134 -9.81 1.52 -8.67
CA LYS A 134 -10.24 1.60 -10.08
C LYS A 134 -8.98 1.59 -10.94
N ASN A 135 -8.86 0.58 -11.81
CA ASN A 135 -7.73 0.45 -12.74
C ASN A 135 -7.53 1.74 -13.55
N ASP A 136 -6.27 2.17 -13.68
CA ASP A 136 -5.86 3.41 -14.36
C ASP A 136 -6.40 4.72 -13.76
N VAL A 137 -7.02 4.67 -12.55
CA VAL A 137 -7.56 5.85 -11.88
C VAL A 137 -6.82 6.13 -10.57
N ASN A 138 -6.74 5.15 -9.66
CA ASN A 138 -6.07 5.28 -8.38
C ASN A 138 -5.20 4.07 -8.02
N GLY A 139 -5.06 3.11 -8.94
CA GLY A 139 -4.27 1.90 -8.73
C GLY A 139 -4.61 0.80 -9.71
N TYR A 140 -4.32 -0.43 -9.28
CA TYR A 140 -4.58 -1.63 -10.07
C TYR A 140 -5.05 -2.78 -9.18
N VAL A 141 -6.05 -3.51 -9.70
CA VAL A 141 -6.46 -4.81 -9.16
C VAL A 141 -5.91 -5.89 -10.09
N VAL A 142 -5.00 -6.71 -9.57
CA VAL A 142 -4.31 -7.77 -10.33
C VAL A 142 -4.82 -9.16 -9.93
N PRO A 143 -4.56 -10.20 -10.74
CA PRO A 143 -4.85 -11.58 -10.34
C PRO A 143 -4.07 -11.98 -9.09
N VAL A 144 -4.63 -12.93 -8.33
CA VAL A 144 -3.94 -13.53 -7.18
C VAL A 144 -2.77 -14.38 -7.67
N GLU A 145 -1.67 -14.43 -6.91
CA GLU A 145 -0.45 -15.20 -7.22
C GLU A 145 0.31 -14.72 -8.48
N ASP A 146 -0.08 -13.63 -9.09
CA ASP A 146 0.54 -13.11 -10.31
C ASP A 146 1.71 -12.16 -9.97
N VAL A 147 2.89 -12.75 -9.84
CA VAL A 147 4.15 -12.06 -9.50
C VAL A 147 4.50 -11.01 -10.56
N ASP A 148 4.34 -11.36 -11.84
CA ASP A 148 4.71 -10.50 -12.97
C ASP A 148 3.77 -9.29 -13.05
N ALA A 149 2.47 -9.51 -12.92
CA ALA A 149 1.50 -8.41 -12.91
C ALA A 149 1.76 -7.43 -11.74
N ILE A 150 2.14 -7.94 -10.56
CA ILE A 150 2.48 -7.07 -9.42
C ILE A 150 3.71 -6.22 -9.74
N SER A 151 4.81 -6.83 -10.21
CA SER A 151 6.04 -6.13 -10.51
C SER A 151 5.88 -5.12 -11.65
N GLU A 152 5.19 -5.49 -12.74
CA GLU A 152 4.89 -4.61 -13.86
C GLU A 152 4.11 -3.36 -13.42
N LYS A 153 3.06 -3.54 -12.59
CA LYS A 153 2.24 -2.41 -12.12
C LYS A 153 2.96 -1.53 -11.11
N ILE A 154 3.84 -2.08 -10.29
CA ILE A 154 4.74 -1.28 -9.43
C ILE A 154 5.64 -0.40 -10.31
N ILE A 155 6.34 -0.98 -11.27
CA ILE A 155 7.24 -0.26 -12.18
C ILE A 155 6.46 0.82 -12.95
N GLU A 156 5.31 0.47 -13.52
CA GLU A 156 4.47 1.40 -14.29
C GLU A 156 4.11 2.66 -13.50
N VAL A 157 3.73 2.49 -12.22
CA VAL A 157 3.35 3.63 -11.37
C VAL A 157 4.58 4.42 -10.92
N LEU A 158 5.66 3.75 -10.50
CA LEU A 158 6.84 4.42 -9.94
C LEU A 158 7.69 5.14 -10.99
N THR A 159 7.69 4.68 -12.25
CA THR A 159 8.42 5.34 -13.34
C THR A 159 7.66 6.51 -13.95
N ASN A 160 6.37 6.67 -13.66
CA ASN A 160 5.54 7.76 -14.17
C ASN A 160 5.06 8.68 -13.05
N SER A 161 5.81 9.74 -12.77
CA SER A 161 5.51 10.68 -11.68
C SER A 161 4.15 11.36 -11.79
N GLU A 162 3.67 11.64 -13.00
CA GLU A 162 2.35 12.25 -13.22
C GLU A 162 1.22 11.26 -12.90
N LYS A 163 1.39 9.99 -13.34
CA LYS A 163 0.45 8.91 -13.00
C LYS A 163 0.42 8.68 -11.48
N GLN A 164 1.58 8.59 -10.83
CA GLN A 164 1.69 8.42 -9.38
C GLN A 164 0.94 9.51 -8.62
N LYS A 165 1.15 10.79 -8.97
CA LYS A 165 0.46 11.94 -8.36
C LYS A 165 -1.04 11.92 -8.63
N ALA A 166 -1.44 11.62 -9.87
CA ALA A 166 -2.84 11.55 -10.23
C ALA A 166 -3.56 10.44 -9.45
N PHE A 167 -2.98 9.25 -9.36
CA PHE A 167 -3.53 8.13 -8.60
C PHE A 167 -3.66 8.45 -7.12
N GLY A 168 -2.63 9.03 -6.50
CA GLY A 168 -2.68 9.45 -5.10
C GLY A 168 -3.77 10.48 -4.83
N LYS A 169 -3.92 11.49 -5.70
CA LYS A 169 -5.00 12.47 -5.62
C LYS A 169 -6.39 11.82 -5.74
N ASN A 170 -6.53 10.85 -6.64
CA ASN A 170 -7.78 10.13 -6.82
C ASN A 170 -8.11 9.22 -5.63
N SER A 171 -7.12 8.57 -5.02
CA SER A 171 -7.28 7.84 -3.76
C SER A 171 -7.87 8.72 -2.67
N LEU A 172 -7.30 9.92 -2.46
CA LEU A 172 -7.82 10.91 -1.50
C LEU A 172 -9.26 11.34 -1.82
N ASN A 173 -9.57 11.58 -3.10
CA ASN A 173 -10.91 12.00 -3.51
C ASN A 173 -11.96 10.90 -3.24
N ILE A 174 -11.62 9.63 -3.49
CA ILE A 174 -12.49 8.50 -3.20
C ILE A 174 -12.73 8.43 -1.68
N MET A 175 -11.66 8.52 -0.87
CA MET A 175 -11.77 8.41 0.58
C MET A 175 -12.60 9.50 1.25
N ARG A 176 -12.79 10.66 0.62
CA ARG A 176 -13.72 11.70 1.13
C ARG A 176 -15.16 11.22 1.28
N ASN A 177 -15.56 10.21 0.51
CA ASN A 177 -16.90 9.61 0.59
C ASN A 177 -16.99 8.45 1.60
N TYR A 178 -15.87 8.04 2.18
CA TYR A 178 -15.76 6.93 3.13
C TYR A 178 -15.33 7.41 4.52
N THR A 179 -15.77 8.64 4.90
CA THR A 179 -15.59 9.16 6.25
C THR A 179 -16.74 8.74 7.16
N ILE A 180 -16.51 8.82 8.47
CA ILE A 180 -17.57 8.57 9.48
C ILE A 180 -18.74 9.51 9.27
N GLU A 181 -18.48 10.78 8.95
CA GLU A 181 -19.50 11.80 8.68
C GLU A 181 -20.33 11.45 7.45
N ALA A 182 -19.69 11.03 6.35
CA ALA A 182 -20.40 10.59 5.14
C ALA A 182 -21.27 9.35 5.40
N MET A 183 -20.77 8.41 6.20
CA MET A 183 -21.51 7.22 6.60
C MET A 183 -22.74 7.60 7.46
N VAL A 184 -22.56 8.47 8.46
CA VAL A 184 -23.67 8.95 9.30
C VAL A 184 -24.72 9.66 8.46
N GLN A 185 -24.30 10.53 7.53
CA GLN A 185 -25.22 11.24 6.64
C GLN A 185 -26.08 10.27 5.82
N LYS A 186 -25.45 9.24 5.22
CA LYS A 186 -26.19 8.21 4.47
C LYS A 186 -27.18 7.42 5.34
N HIS A 187 -26.80 7.09 6.56
CA HIS A 187 -27.73 6.42 7.49
C HIS A 187 -28.94 7.30 7.83
N LEU A 188 -28.71 8.58 8.10
CA LEU A 188 -29.79 9.53 8.34
C LEU A 188 -30.72 9.63 7.13
N GLU A 189 -30.20 9.75 5.93
CA GLU A 189 -31.01 9.79 4.69
C GLU A 189 -31.90 8.57 4.53
N ILE A 190 -31.38 7.35 4.85
CA ILE A 190 -32.19 6.12 4.80
C ILE A 190 -33.31 6.16 5.84
N LEU A 191 -33.00 6.58 7.07
CA LEU A 191 -33.97 6.62 8.17
C LEU A 191 -35.07 7.67 7.94
N TRP A 192 -34.75 8.80 7.31
CA TRP A 192 -35.74 9.86 7.02
C TRP A 192 -36.62 9.55 5.80
N ASN A 193 -36.21 8.63 4.93
CA ASN A 193 -36.97 8.22 3.75
C ASN A 193 -37.75 6.90 3.95
N MET A 194 -37.75 6.35 5.17
CA MET A 194 -38.60 5.24 5.59
C MET A 194 -39.89 5.72 6.26
#